data_20ec876e63ff80d665abd5838b55817b
#
_entry.id   20ec876e63ff80d665abd5838b55817b
#
_cell.length_a   1.000
_cell.length_b   1.000
_cell.length_c   1.000
_cell.angle_alpha   90.00
_cell.angle_beta   90.00
_cell.angle_gamma   90.00
#
_symmetry.space_group_name_H-M   'P 1'
#
loop_
_entity.id
_entity.type
_entity.pdbx_description
1 polymer ?
#
loop_
_entity_poly.entity_id
_entity_poly.type
_entity_poly.pdbx_seq_one_letter_code
_entity_poly.pdbx_strand_id
1 'polypeptide(L)'
;MPIPHRTQLQIIKRRLVGKEGGERIKELRSILTELPDYKNGPYADIRKWVNGEIEESRVRKKVVHRDSLAVHRDGAAQIALVGPPNAGKSSLLQALSSIQIKTGDYAFTTTRPVPSVTYIRGVRVQLVEIPGLIAGAAADRGGGRALLGVLRGADAMVLCHAADMPLGELRTIRSELEAAGIEKRALVAVTKLDEADDAAVARVAAAASLPAVGVSVLDDASLDRFRETLWELTGLIRVWLREEAQALEPGATVVDAARTIHHELAESCAGARVTGPSAKFAGQRVGRDHVLADGDVLEII
;
A
#
# COMPACT_ATOMS: atom_id res chain seq x y z
N MET A 1 -4.19 52.59 -35.98
CA MET A 1 -3.11 51.82 -36.59
C MET A 1 -2.95 50.51 -35.85
N PRO A 2 -2.83 49.40 -36.55
CA PRO A 2 -2.65 48.12 -35.87
C PRO A 2 -1.29 48.10 -35.12
N ILE A 3 -1.31 47.63 -33.88
CA ILE A 3 -0.09 47.54 -33.03
C ILE A 3 0.87 46.55 -33.68
N PRO A 4 2.20 46.86 -33.76
CA PRO A 4 3.18 45.94 -34.33
C PRO A 4 3.11 44.59 -33.62
N HIS A 5 3.18 43.49 -34.36
CA HIS A 5 3.05 42.13 -33.85
C HIS A 5 3.99 41.79 -32.68
N ARG A 6 5.23 42.33 -32.67
CA ARG A 6 6.19 42.17 -31.55
C ARG A 6 5.73 42.82 -30.28
N THR A 7 5.12 44.01 -30.37
CA THR A 7 4.51 44.74 -29.23
C THR A 7 3.29 44.00 -28.71
N GLN A 8 2.48 43.45 -29.61
CA GLN A 8 1.32 42.64 -29.26
C GLN A 8 1.72 41.39 -28.43
N LEU A 9 2.76 40.68 -28.84
CA LEU A 9 3.26 39.51 -28.12
C LEU A 9 3.78 39.88 -26.73
N GLN A 10 4.45 41.04 -26.57
CA GLN A 10 4.89 41.52 -25.26
C GLN A 10 3.71 41.88 -24.33
N ILE A 11 2.68 42.50 -24.85
CA ILE A 11 1.43 42.82 -24.11
C ILE A 11 0.80 41.51 -23.63
N ILE A 12 0.66 40.53 -24.51
CA ILE A 12 0.09 39.21 -24.17
C ILE A 12 0.89 38.55 -23.07
N LYS A 13 2.21 38.51 -23.19
CA LYS A 13 3.07 37.91 -22.14
C LYS A 13 2.94 38.58 -20.79
N ARG A 14 2.82 39.93 -20.76
CA ARG A 14 2.60 40.70 -19.53
C ARG A 14 1.25 40.36 -18.89
N ARG A 15 0.18 40.20 -19.67
CA ARG A 15 -1.15 39.82 -19.18
C ARG A 15 -1.20 38.44 -18.57
N LEU A 16 -0.28 37.56 -18.95
CA LEU A 16 -0.16 36.16 -18.46
C LEU A 16 0.73 36.03 -17.24
N VAL A 17 1.50 37.07 -16.86
CA VAL A 17 2.39 37.02 -15.68
C VAL A 17 1.54 36.82 -14.41
N GLY A 18 1.90 35.86 -13.58
CA GLY A 18 1.22 35.55 -12.33
C GLY A 18 -0.12 34.81 -12.47
N LYS A 19 -0.56 34.47 -13.69
CA LYS A 19 -1.79 33.70 -13.93
C LYS A 19 -1.43 32.24 -14.20
N GLU A 20 -2.11 31.34 -13.46
CA GLU A 20 -1.91 29.88 -13.60
C GLU A 20 -3.24 29.14 -13.77
N GLY A 21 -3.16 27.92 -14.31
CA GLY A 21 -4.30 27.01 -14.42
C GLY A 21 -5.52 27.60 -15.13
N GLY A 22 -6.67 27.64 -14.44
CA GLY A 22 -7.94 28.08 -15.01
C GLY A 22 -7.98 29.56 -15.38
N GLU A 23 -7.34 30.42 -14.59
CA GLU A 23 -7.26 31.87 -14.87
C GLU A 23 -6.41 32.15 -16.09
N ARG A 24 -5.28 31.42 -16.25
CA ARG A 24 -4.43 31.52 -17.44
C ARG A 24 -5.19 31.10 -18.70
N ILE A 25 -5.92 29.99 -18.66
CA ILE A 25 -6.73 29.50 -19.79
C ILE A 25 -7.85 30.53 -20.15
N LYS A 26 -8.51 31.09 -19.13
CA LYS A 26 -9.54 32.11 -19.35
C LYS A 26 -8.99 33.36 -20.04
N GLU A 27 -7.81 33.81 -19.60
CA GLU A 27 -7.13 34.96 -20.19
C GLU A 27 -6.66 34.65 -21.62
N LEU A 28 -6.07 33.50 -21.87
CA LEU A 28 -5.65 33.08 -23.22
C LEU A 28 -6.82 33.00 -24.21
N ARG A 29 -8.00 32.55 -23.76
CA ARG A 29 -9.21 32.57 -24.59
C ARG A 29 -9.70 33.99 -24.88
N SER A 30 -9.66 34.91 -23.92
CA SER A 30 -9.98 36.32 -24.13
C SER A 30 -9.03 36.92 -25.17
N ILE A 31 -7.74 36.63 -25.07
CA ILE A 31 -6.74 37.09 -26.05
C ILE A 31 -7.03 36.56 -27.47
N LEU A 32 -7.47 35.29 -27.60
CA LEU A 32 -7.84 34.74 -28.91
C LEU A 32 -9.01 35.44 -29.55
N THR A 33 -9.98 35.98 -28.79
CA THR A 33 -11.11 36.74 -29.32
C THR A 33 -10.73 38.17 -29.73
N GLU A 34 -9.66 38.69 -29.13
CA GLU A 34 -9.13 40.04 -29.44
C GLU A 34 -8.20 40.06 -30.65
N LEU A 35 -7.58 38.90 -31.00
CA LEU A 35 -6.65 38.78 -32.11
C LEU A 35 -7.35 38.63 -33.46
N PRO A 36 -6.88 39.33 -34.52
CA PRO A 36 -7.41 39.18 -35.87
C PRO A 36 -7.32 37.74 -36.37
N ASP A 37 -8.34 37.28 -37.10
CA ASP A 37 -8.43 35.92 -37.62
C ASP A 37 -7.74 35.77 -38.99
N TYR A 38 -6.45 36.11 -39.05
CA TYR A 38 -5.64 35.91 -40.26
C TYR A 38 -5.15 34.46 -40.36
N LYS A 39 -5.28 33.86 -41.54
CA LYS A 39 -4.84 32.50 -41.81
C LYS A 39 -3.30 32.36 -41.96
N ASN A 40 -2.62 33.42 -42.31
CA ASN A 40 -1.17 33.47 -42.54
C ASN A 40 -0.55 34.73 -41.96
N GLY A 41 0.76 34.73 -41.68
CA GLY A 41 1.53 35.85 -41.19
C GLY A 41 1.67 35.94 -39.67
N PRO A 42 2.31 36.98 -39.15
CA PRO A 42 2.71 37.06 -37.72
C PRO A 42 1.56 36.95 -36.71
N TYR A 43 0.38 37.35 -37.07
CA TYR A 43 -0.81 37.20 -36.20
C TYR A 43 -1.33 35.74 -36.16
N ALA A 44 -1.21 35.03 -37.27
CA ALA A 44 -1.51 33.60 -37.30
C ALA A 44 -0.54 32.81 -36.40
N ASP A 45 0.74 33.20 -36.40
CA ASP A 45 1.76 32.60 -35.52
C ASP A 45 1.46 32.89 -34.04
N ILE A 46 1.02 34.11 -33.69
CA ILE A 46 0.61 34.43 -32.31
C ILE A 46 -0.60 33.60 -31.92
N ARG A 47 -1.62 33.42 -32.77
CA ARG A 47 -2.81 32.59 -32.51
C ARG A 47 -2.38 31.10 -32.29
N LYS A 48 -1.48 30.59 -33.14
CA LYS A 48 -0.96 29.23 -32.99
C LYS A 48 -0.22 29.05 -31.66
N TRP A 49 0.61 30.02 -31.28
CA TRP A 49 1.29 30.01 -29.98
C TRP A 49 0.30 30.06 -28.82
N VAL A 50 -0.71 30.94 -28.83
CA VAL A 50 -1.73 31.03 -27.77
C VAL A 50 -2.54 29.73 -27.65
N ASN A 51 -2.88 29.08 -28.76
CA ASN A 51 -3.54 27.77 -28.73
C ASN A 51 -2.64 26.68 -28.12
N GLY A 52 -1.34 26.70 -28.45
CA GLY A 52 -0.34 25.81 -27.83
C GLY A 52 -0.28 25.98 -26.31
N GLU A 53 -0.25 27.24 -25.82
CA GLU A 53 -0.27 27.57 -24.39
C GLU A 53 -1.56 27.08 -23.69
N ILE A 54 -2.71 27.14 -24.37
CA ILE A 54 -3.96 26.60 -23.84
C ILE A 54 -3.88 25.08 -23.70
N GLU A 55 -3.38 24.39 -24.71
CA GLU A 55 -3.23 22.92 -24.67
C GLU A 55 -2.20 22.48 -23.60
N GLU A 56 -1.06 23.15 -23.52
CA GLU A 56 -0.09 22.90 -22.45
C GLU A 56 -0.67 23.15 -21.05
N SER A 57 -1.44 24.22 -20.88
CA SER A 57 -2.11 24.52 -19.61
C SER A 57 -3.20 23.49 -19.27
N ARG A 58 -3.85 22.88 -20.27
CA ARG A 58 -4.79 21.76 -20.11
C ARG A 58 -4.09 20.47 -19.73
N VAL A 59 -2.96 20.17 -20.40
CA VAL A 59 -2.15 18.97 -20.12
C VAL A 59 -1.55 19.03 -18.71
N ARG A 60 -1.04 20.19 -18.29
CA ARG A 60 -0.59 20.40 -16.91
C ARG A 60 -1.69 20.19 -15.87
N LYS A 61 -2.97 20.46 -16.17
CA LYS A 61 -4.09 20.11 -15.29
C LYS A 61 -4.38 18.59 -15.22
N LYS A 62 -4.01 17.81 -16.25
CA LYS A 62 -4.14 16.35 -16.24
C LYS A 62 -3.01 15.67 -15.44
N VAL A 63 -1.90 16.37 -15.23
CA VAL A 63 -0.75 15.90 -14.43
C VAL A 63 -0.63 16.75 -13.16
N VAL A 64 -1.73 17.06 -12.48
CA VAL A 64 -1.67 17.07 -11.03
C VAL A 64 -1.65 15.58 -10.68
N HIS A 65 -0.47 14.98 -10.64
CA HIS A 65 -0.22 13.93 -9.70
C HIS A 65 -0.64 14.52 -8.34
N ARG A 66 -1.88 14.30 -7.92
CA ARG A 66 -2.12 14.10 -6.51
C ARG A 66 -1.08 13.06 -6.18
N ASP A 67 -0.13 13.40 -5.34
CA ASP A 67 0.82 12.46 -4.77
C ASP A 67 -0.04 11.35 -4.18
N SER A 68 -0.31 10.35 -5.01
CA SER A 68 -1.11 9.21 -4.62
C SER A 68 -0.24 8.48 -3.61
N LEU A 69 -0.64 8.50 -2.36
CA LEU A 69 -0.03 7.67 -1.32
C LEU A 69 -0.35 6.18 -1.56
N ALA A 70 -1.00 5.85 -2.69
CA ALA A 70 -1.33 4.49 -3.03
C ALA A 70 -0.06 3.64 -3.13
N VAL A 71 -0.03 2.56 -2.35
CA VAL A 71 1.01 1.55 -2.39
C VAL A 71 0.56 0.47 -3.35
N HIS A 72 1.37 0.21 -4.37
CA HIS A 72 1.12 -0.92 -5.29
C HIS A 72 1.23 -2.23 -4.51
N ARG A 73 0.25 -3.12 -4.67
CA ARG A 73 0.27 -4.45 -4.01
C ARG A 73 1.36 -5.33 -4.62
N ASP A 74 2.06 -6.02 -3.74
CA ASP A 74 3.15 -6.91 -4.09
C ASP A 74 3.16 -8.14 -3.17
N GLY A 75 2.93 -9.31 -3.74
CA GLY A 75 2.80 -10.57 -3.00
C GLY A 75 1.35 -10.98 -2.70
N ALA A 76 1.21 -12.06 -1.94
CA ALA A 76 -0.07 -12.71 -1.67
C ALA A 76 -0.96 -11.92 -0.70
N ALA A 77 -0.37 -11.20 0.24
CA ALA A 77 -1.07 -10.35 1.19
C ALA A 77 -0.31 -9.05 1.44
N GLN A 78 -1.05 -8.00 1.81
CA GLN A 78 -0.52 -6.72 2.25
C GLN A 78 -0.93 -6.47 3.70
N ILE A 79 0.06 -6.32 4.60
CA ILE A 79 -0.15 -6.08 6.03
C ILE A 79 0.37 -4.68 6.36
N ALA A 80 -0.48 -3.84 6.96
CA ALA A 80 -0.10 -2.50 7.37
C ALA A 80 0.48 -2.49 8.79
N LEU A 81 1.62 -1.84 9.00
CA LEU A 81 2.19 -1.55 10.31
C LEU A 81 1.76 -0.16 10.75
N VAL A 82 0.96 -0.08 11.79
CA VAL A 82 0.34 1.14 12.32
C VAL A 82 0.79 1.36 13.75
N GLY A 83 0.97 2.59 14.17
CA GLY A 83 1.37 2.88 15.55
C GLY A 83 1.87 4.31 15.71
N PRO A 84 2.04 4.79 16.94
CA PRO A 84 2.55 6.12 17.21
C PRO A 84 4.01 6.28 16.74
N PRO A 85 4.54 7.50 16.69
CA PRO A 85 5.99 7.71 16.54
C PRO A 85 6.76 6.91 17.59
N ASN A 86 7.93 6.40 17.23
CA ASN A 86 8.83 5.62 18.09
C ASN A 86 8.30 4.26 18.59
N ALA A 87 7.17 3.79 18.08
CA ALA A 87 6.65 2.44 18.37
C ALA A 87 7.43 1.30 17.68
N GLY A 88 8.60 1.53 17.15
CA GLY A 88 9.46 0.52 16.56
C GLY A 88 9.05 0.01 15.16
N LYS A 89 8.07 0.66 14.48
CA LYS A 89 7.57 0.23 13.16
C LYS A 89 8.67 0.07 12.10
N SER A 90 9.48 1.11 11.92
CA SER A 90 10.55 1.12 10.90
C SER A 90 11.63 0.10 11.21
N SER A 91 12.01 -0.05 12.49
CA SER A 91 12.98 -1.07 12.91
C SER A 91 12.45 -2.48 12.66
N LEU A 92 11.17 -2.73 12.97
CA LEU A 92 10.52 -4.00 12.74
C LEU A 92 10.38 -4.29 11.24
N LEU A 93 9.98 -3.29 10.43
CA LEU A 93 9.91 -3.42 8.98
C LEU A 93 11.28 -3.80 8.39
N GLN A 94 12.35 -3.15 8.85
CA GLN A 94 13.71 -3.42 8.39
C GLN A 94 14.18 -4.83 8.79
N ALA A 95 13.93 -5.25 10.03
CA ALA A 95 14.32 -6.57 10.52
C ALA A 95 13.57 -7.73 9.82
N LEU A 96 12.34 -7.49 9.38
CA LEU A 96 11.54 -8.48 8.67
C LEU A 96 11.78 -8.46 7.16
N SER A 97 12.30 -7.37 6.63
CA SER A 97 12.51 -7.19 5.18
C SER A 97 13.54 -8.17 4.63
N SER A 98 13.23 -8.81 3.51
CA SER A 98 14.17 -9.63 2.73
C SER A 98 15.10 -8.76 1.84
N ILE A 99 14.84 -7.48 1.72
CA ILE A 99 15.62 -6.53 0.92
C ILE A 99 16.10 -5.41 1.85
N GLN A 100 17.39 -5.06 1.78
CA GLN A 100 17.89 -3.89 2.49
C GLN A 100 17.13 -2.64 2.02
N ILE A 101 16.26 -2.10 2.87
CA ILE A 101 15.63 -0.82 2.63
C ILE A 101 16.77 0.22 2.74
N LYS A 102 17.03 0.95 1.66
CA LYS A 102 18.00 2.06 1.72
C LYS A 102 17.47 3.12 2.70
N THR A 103 17.97 3.09 3.91
CA THR A 103 17.63 4.04 5.00
C THR A 103 18.32 5.40 4.82
N GLY A 104 18.85 5.70 3.62
CA GLY A 104 19.72 6.87 3.38
C GLY A 104 19.10 8.24 3.56
N ASP A 105 17.77 8.40 3.39
CA ASP A 105 17.14 9.73 3.35
C ASP A 105 15.90 9.91 4.27
N TYR A 106 15.61 8.96 5.16
CA TYR A 106 14.39 8.99 5.99
C TYR A 106 14.71 9.05 7.50
N ALA A 107 15.72 9.85 7.87
CA ALA A 107 15.93 10.16 9.29
C ALA A 107 14.74 11.00 9.82
N PHE A 108 13.93 10.37 10.68
CA PHE A 108 13.07 10.99 11.70
C PHE A 108 11.67 11.50 11.38
N THR A 109 11.18 11.55 10.13
CA THR A 109 9.74 11.79 9.86
C THR A 109 9.31 11.15 8.56
N THR A 110 8.94 9.87 8.59
CA THR A 110 8.30 9.21 7.45
C THR A 110 6.94 9.87 7.23
N THR A 111 6.81 10.65 6.16
CA THR A 111 5.56 11.32 5.79
C THR A 111 4.75 10.53 4.77
N ARG A 112 5.34 9.45 4.21
CA ARG A 112 4.73 8.58 3.20
C ARG A 112 4.77 7.12 3.64
N PRO A 113 3.79 6.27 3.24
CA PRO A 113 3.85 4.84 3.46
C PRO A 113 5.11 4.22 2.85
N VAL A 114 5.77 3.34 3.60
CA VAL A 114 6.97 2.63 3.15
C VAL A 114 6.64 1.16 2.97
N PRO A 115 6.56 0.66 1.72
CA PRO A 115 6.37 -0.76 1.46
C PRO A 115 7.70 -1.51 1.57
N SER A 116 7.62 -2.74 2.04
CA SER A 116 8.69 -3.72 2.03
C SER A 116 8.12 -5.11 1.77
N VAL A 117 8.97 -6.05 1.41
CA VAL A 117 8.60 -7.43 1.13
C VAL A 117 9.33 -8.35 2.08
N THR A 118 8.61 -9.32 2.63
CA THR A 118 9.14 -10.44 3.40
C THR A 118 8.67 -11.76 2.82
N TYR A 119 9.40 -12.83 3.10
CA TYR A 119 8.96 -14.19 2.78
C TYR A 119 8.58 -14.91 4.06
N ILE A 120 7.35 -15.40 4.11
CA ILE A 120 6.82 -16.18 5.22
C ILE A 120 6.43 -17.55 4.68
N ARG A 121 7.05 -18.60 5.22
CA ARG A 121 6.83 -19.97 4.76
C ARG A 121 6.98 -20.16 3.24
N GLY A 122 7.89 -19.42 2.59
CA GLY A 122 8.10 -19.44 1.14
C GLY A 122 7.14 -18.54 0.33
N VAL A 123 6.14 -17.96 0.95
CA VAL A 123 5.20 -17.04 0.30
C VAL A 123 5.64 -15.60 0.48
N ARG A 124 5.54 -14.82 -0.59
CA ARG A 124 5.83 -13.38 -0.60
C ARG A 124 4.68 -12.59 0.01
N VAL A 125 4.98 -11.82 1.06
CA VAL A 125 4.02 -10.96 1.78
C VAL A 125 4.56 -9.54 1.83
N GLN A 126 3.72 -8.57 1.53
CA GLN A 126 4.08 -7.15 1.61
C GLN A 126 3.74 -6.59 2.98
N LEU A 127 4.69 -5.92 3.60
CA LEU A 127 4.51 -5.10 4.79
C LEU A 127 4.53 -3.63 4.37
N VAL A 128 3.62 -2.82 4.91
CA VAL A 128 3.56 -1.38 4.62
C VAL A 128 3.58 -0.60 5.91
N GLU A 129 4.68 0.09 6.18
CA GLU A 129 4.72 1.03 7.29
C GLU A 129 3.83 2.23 6.99
N ILE A 130 2.85 2.47 7.83
CA ILE A 130 2.05 3.69 7.81
C ILE A 130 2.72 4.71 8.74
N PRO A 131 3.03 5.91 8.27
CA PRO A 131 3.55 6.98 9.12
C PRO A 131 2.68 7.19 10.34
N GLY A 132 3.26 7.61 11.47
CA GLY A 132 2.58 7.68 12.75
C GLY A 132 1.19 8.30 12.65
N LEU A 133 0.17 7.49 12.86
CA LEU A 133 -1.20 7.98 12.98
C LEU A 133 -1.31 8.80 14.26
N ILE A 134 -1.70 10.04 14.11
CA ILE A 134 -1.91 10.98 15.23
C ILE A 134 -3.40 11.21 15.48
N ALA A 135 -3.72 11.69 16.65
CA ALA A 135 -5.07 12.12 16.99
C ALA A 135 -5.61 13.12 15.96
N GLY A 136 -6.81 12.90 15.44
CA GLY A 136 -7.45 13.70 14.39
C GLY A 136 -7.12 13.26 12.95
N ALA A 137 -6.52 12.08 12.74
CA ALA A 137 -6.25 11.54 11.41
C ALA A 137 -7.55 11.32 10.62
N ALA A 138 -8.63 10.87 11.26
CA ALA A 138 -9.95 10.73 10.65
C ALA A 138 -10.53 12.09 10.19
N ALA A 139 -10.19 13.18 10.87
CA ALA A 139 -10.53 14.55 10.51
C ALA A 139 -9.54 15.20 9.53
N ASP A 140 -8.65 14.40 8.92
CA ASP A 140 -7.62 14.80 7.94
C ASP A 140 -6.47 15.65 8.48
N ARG A 141 -6.22 15.63 9.77
CA ARG A 141 -5.02 16.25 10.33
C ARG A 141 -3.77 15.53 9.81
N GLY A 142 -2.79 16.31 9.33
CA GLY A 142 -1.52 15.77 8.81
C GLY A 142 -1.65 14.84 7.60
N GLY A 143 -2.72 14.97 6.78
CA GLY A 143 -2.96 14.09 5.63
C GLY A 143 -3.50 12.72 6.03
N GLY A 144 -4.10 12.60 7.21
CA GLY A 144 -4.57 11.33 7.79
C GLY A 144 -5.52 10.56 6.88
N ARG A 145 -6.42 11.23 6.15
CA ARG A 145 -7.36 10.56 5.21
C ARG A 145 -6.65 9.76 4.12
N ALA A 146 -5.54 10.28 3.61
CA ALA A 146 -4.78 9.58 2.57
C ALA A 146 -4.08 8.33 3.15
N LEU A 147 -3.54 8.41 4.37
CA LEU A 147 -2.96 7.28 5.10
C LEU A 147 -4.01 6.22 5.44
N LEU A 148 -5.19 6.64 5.91
CA LEU A 148 -6.33 5.75 6.14
C LEU A 148 -6.80 5.08 4.84
N GLY A 149 -6.67 5.75 3.68
CA GLY A 149 -6.92 5.18 2.36
C GLY A 149 -6.00 4.00 2.05
N VAL A 150 -4.71 4.11 2.35
CA VAL A 150 -3.75 3.00 2.20
C VAL A 150 -4.10 1.85 3.13
N LEU A 151 -4.44 2.16 4.37
CA LEU A 151 -4.82 1.16 5.37
C LEU A 151 -6.10 0.39 4.99
N ARG A 152 -7.06 1.05 4.36
CA ARG A 152 -8.26 0.37 3.80
C ARG A 152 -7.90 -0.64 2.72
N GLY A 153 -6.85 -0.39 1.94
CA GLY A 153 -6.36 -1.29 0.91
C GLY A 153 -5.62 -2.52 1.44
N ALA A 154 -5.11 -2.49 2.68
CA ALA A 154 -4.41 -3.63 3.28
C ALA A 154 -5.38 -4.76 3.65
N ASP A 155 -4.90 -6.01 3.69
CA ASP A 155 -5.68 -7.19 4.05
C ASP A 155 -5.78 -7.34 5.58
N ALA A 156 -4.73 -6.96 6.29
CA ALA A 156 -4.65 -7.01 7.74
C ALA A 156 -3.79 -5.86 8.28
N MET A 157 -3.80 -5.65 9.58
CA MET A 157 -2.97 -4.64 10.22
C MET A 157 -2.31 -5.14 11.50
N VAL A 158 -1.14 -4.58 11.79
CA VAL A 158 -0.39 -4.77 13.03
C VAL A 158 -0.30 -3.42 13.73
N LEU A 159 -0.84 -3.35 14.93
CA LEU A 159 -0.69 -2.19 15.81
C LEU A 159 0.64 -2.31 16.55
N CYS A 160 1.64 -1.52 16.18
CA CYS A 160 2.93 -1.49 16.86
C CYS A 160 2.85 -0.61 18.11
N HIS A 161 3.28 -1.13 19.24
CA HIS A 161 3.33 -0.43 20.52
C HIS A 161 4.59 -0.83 21.26
N ALA A 162 5.45 0.12 21.61
CA ALA A 162 6.65 -0.19 22.36
C ALA A 162 6.29 -0.52 23.83
N ALA A 163 6.95 -1.49 24.40
CA ALA A 163 6.64 -2.00 25.74
C ALA A 163 6.74 -0.95 26.85
N ASP A 164 7.56 0.08 26.63
CA ASP A 164 7.80 1.23 27.50
C ASP A 164 6.82 2.39 27.31
N MET A 165 5.93 2.31 26.30
CA MET A 165 5.03 3.41 25.95
C MET A 165 3.73 3.42 26.79
N PRO A 166 3.12 4.62 26.98
CA PRO A 166 1.83 4.73 27.65
C PRO A 166 0.69 4.10 26.84
N LEU A 167 -0.14 3.28 27.46
CA LEU A 167 -1.31 2.63 26.82
C LEU A 167 -2.34 3.61 26.24
N GLY A 168 -2.30 4.89 26.64
CA GLY A 168 -3.18 5.93 26.12
C GLY A 168 -3.03 6.14 24.60
N GLU A 169 -1.80 6.04 24.08
CA GLU A 169 -1.55 6.20 22.64
C GLU A 169 -2.19 5.09 21.80
N LEU A 170 -2.13 3.85 22.30
CA LEU A 170 -2.78 2.71 21.65
C LEU A 170 -4.29 2.89 21.55
N ARG A 171 -4.91 3.38 22.62
CA ARG A 171 -6.36 3.68 22.65
C ARG A 171 -6.72 4.80 21.68
N THR A 172 -5.89 5.83 21.59
CA THR A 172 -6.09 6.93 20.63
C THR A 172 -6.09 6.42 19.19
N ILE A 173 -5.10 5.59 18.81
CA ILE A 173 -5.04 5.01 17.46
C ILE A 173 -6.26 4.13 17.19
N ARG A 174 -6.67 3.30 18.13
CA ARG A 174 -7.87 2.47 17.96
C ARG A 174 -9.11 3.33 17.72
N SER A 175 -9.30 4.38 18.51
CA SER A 175 -10.42 5.32 18.33
C SER A 175 -10.41 5.99 16.95
N GLU A 176 -9.24 6.35 16.41
CA GLU A 176 -9.12 6.91 15.06
C GLU A 176 -9.47 5.88 13.97
N LEU A 177 -9.08 4.61 14.14
CA LEU A 177 -9.42 3.54 13.22
C LEU A 177 -10.93 3.26 13.22
N GLU A 178 -11.54 3.20 14.40
CA GLU A 178 -12.98 3.02 14.59
C GLU A 178 -13.77 4.19 13.98
N ALA A 179 -13.34 5.44 14.26
CA ALA A 179 -13.94 6.65 13.68
C ALA A 179 -13.81 6.70 12.14
N ALA A 180 -12.77 6.07 11.59
CA ALA A 180 -12.57 5.94 10.15
C ALA A 180 -13.34 4.75 9.53
N GLY A 181 -14.02 3.93 10.33
CA GLY A 181 -14.71 2.73 9.86
C GLY A 181 -13.77 1.66 9.31
N ILE A 182 -12.57 1.52 9.91
CA ILE A 182 -11.58 0.54 9.48
C ILE A 182 -11.66 -0.68 10.38
N GLU A 183 -12.28 -1.73 9.86
CA GLU A 183 -12.40 -3.04 10.49
C GLU A 183 -11.56 -4.05 9.70
N LYS A 184 -10.46 -4.50 10.26
CA LYS A 184 -9.51 -5.44 9.66
C LYS A 184 -9.10 -6.48 10.67
N ARG A 185 -8.67 -7.66 10.19
CA ARG A 185 -7.91 -8.59 11.04
C ARG A 185 -6.72 -7.85 11.62
N ALA A 186 -6.54 -7.88 12.92
CA ALA A 186 -5.54 -7.10 13.61
C ALA A 186 -4.90 -7.85 14.78
N LEU A 187 -3.65 -7.55 15.04
CA LEU A 187 -2.94 -7.93 16.27
C LEU A 187 -2.08 -6.75 16.76
N VAL A 188 -1.60 -6.84 17.99
CA VAL A 188 -0.64 -5.87 18.52
C VAL A 188 0.76 -6.49 18.56
N ALA A 189 1.74 -5.84 17.92
CA ALA A 189 3.15 -6.12 18.12
C ALA A 189 3.67 -5.26 19.28
N VAL A 190 4.00 -5.91 20.38
CA VAL A 190 4.67 -5.26 21.51
C VAL A 190 6.18 -5.28 21.21
N THR A 191 6.66 -4.15 20.74
CA THR A 191 8.06 -3.99 20.32
C THR A 191 8.96 -3.64 21.50
N LYS A 192 10.29 -3.70 21.32
CA LYS A 192 11.31 -3.47 22.35
C LYS A 192 11.10 -4.34 23.60
N LEU A 193 10.76 -5.61 23.37
CA LEU A 193 10.51 -6.54 24.49
C LEU A 193 11.77 -6.83 25.31
N ASP A 194 12.96 -6.60 24.74
CA ASP A 194 14.25 -6.63 25.42
C ASP A 194 14.36 -5.60 26.56
N GLU A 195 13.53 -4.55 26.55
CA GLU A 195 13.47 -3.49 27.56
C GLU A 195 12.32 -3.71 28.58
N ALA A 196 11.54 -4.82 28.50
CA ALA A 196 10.36 -5.04 29.33
C ALA A 196 10.13 -6.53 29.66
N ASP A 197 9.24 -6.76 30.63
CA ASP A 197 8.83 -8.09 31.06
C ASP A 197 7.69 -8.68 30.19
N ASP A 198 7.52 -10.01 30.25
CA ASP A 198 6.43 -10.70 29.54
C ASP A 198 5.03 -10.22 29.98
N ALA A 199 4.90 -9.66 31.19
CA ALA A 199 3.64 -9.11 31.67
C ALA A 199 3.23 -7.85 30.87
N ALA A 200 4.18 -7.17 30.21
CA ALA A 200 3.88 -6.06 29.34
C ALA A 200 2.99 -6.49 28.15
N VAL A 201 3.25 -7.65 27.55
CA VAL A 201 2.46 -8.18 26.45
C VAL A 201 1.01 -8.40 26.88
N ALA A 202 0.79 -9.00 28.05
CA ALA A 202 -0.55 -9.26 28.58
C ALA A 202 -1.30 -7.94 28.91
N ARG A 203 -0.60 -6.94 29.47
CA ARG A 203 -1.19 -5.61 29.73
C ARG A 203 -1.63 -4.91 28.45
N VAL A 204 -0.79 -4.95 27.42
CA VAL A 204 -1.09 -4.35 26.11
C VAL A 204 -2.23 -5.07 25.42
N ALA A 205 -2.25 -6.41 25.42
CA ALA A 205 -3.33 -7.21 24.87
C ALA A 205 -4.70 -6.86 25.50
N ALA A 206 -4.74 -6.78 26.83
CA ALA A 206 -5.93 -6.39 27.56
C ALA A 206 -6.41 -4.96 27.22
N ALA A 207 -5.47 -4.00 27.12
CA ALA A 207 -5.80 -2.61 26.79
C ALA A 207 -6.29 -2.45 25.34
N ALA A 208 -5.75 -3.26 24.42
CA ALA A 208 -6.13 -3.26 23.01
C ALA A 208 -7.39 -4.09 22.71
N SER A 209 -7.76 -5.04 23.57
CA SER A 209 -8.77 -6.07 23.27
C SER A 209 -8.47 -6.80 21.95
N LEU A 210 -7.19 -7.07 21.68
CA LEU A 210 -6.67 -7.75 20.51
C LEU A 210 -5.59 -8.74 20.92
N PRO A 211 -5.35 -9.80 20.12
CA PRO A 211 -4.19 -10.65 20.30
C PRO A 211 -2.92 -9.79 20.30
N ALA A 212 -1.97 -10.09 21.17
CA ALA A 212 -0.69 -9.38 21.22
C ALA A 212 0.46 -10.38 21.21
N VAL A 213 1.54 -10.02 20.55
CA VAL A 213 2.80 -10.77 20.50
C VAL A 213 3.97 -9.86 20.79
N GLY A 214 4.86 -10.31 21.66
CA GLY A 214 6.09 -9.60 21.96
C GLY A 214 7.15 -9.85 20.88
N VAL A 215 7.84 -8.79 20.47
CA VAL A 215 8.90 -8.89 19.48
C VAL A 215 10.07 -7.94 19.81
N SER A 216 11.30 -8.47 19.75
CA SER A 216 12.53 -7.67 19.76
C SER A 216 13.26 -7.88 18.44
N VAL A 217 13.72 -6.79 17.85
CA VAL A 217 14.55 -6.81 16.63
C VAL A 217 15.97 -7.35 16.90
N LEU A 218 16.32 -7.51 18.18
CA LEU A 218 17.59 -8.07 18.64
C LEU A 218 17.51 -9.59 18.90
N ASP A 219 16.32 -10.20 18.77
CA ASP A 219 16.08 -11.62 19.00
C ASP A 219 15.47 -12.26 17.76
N ASP A 220 16.27 -13.00 17.00
CA ASP A 220 15.86 -13.71 15.79
C ASP A 220 14.73 -14.71 16.06
N ALA A 221 14.73 -15.38 17.21
CA ALA A 221 13.68 -16.33 17.57
C ALA A 221 12.32 -15.62 17.77
N SER A 222 12.32 -14.40 18.31
CA SER A 222 11.10 -13.59 18.41
C SER A 222 10.62 -13.12 17.04
N LEU A 223 11.54 -12.75 16.14
CA LEU A 223 11.21 -12.38 14.77
C LEU A 223 10.59 -13.55 13.99
N ASP A 224 11.10 -14.77 14.16
CA ASP A 224 10.55 -15.96 13.52
C ASP A 224 9.16 -16.29 14.04
N ARG A 225 8.94 -16.24 15.37
CA ARG A 225 7.59 -16.37 15.96
C ARG A 225 6.64 -15.29 15.42
N PHE A 226 7.13 -14.07 15.27
CA PHE A 226 6.33 -12.98 14.74
C PHE A 226 5.97 -13.20 13.26
N ARG A 227 6.89 -13.73 12.43
CA ARG A 227 6.57 -14.13 11.03
C ARG A 227 5.46 -15.17 10.97
N GLU A 228 5.49 -16.18 11.85
CA GLU A 228 4.40 -17.17 11.92
C GLU A 228 3.06 -16.51 12.30
N THR A 229 3.07 -15.60 13.27
CA THR A 229 1.85 -14.86 13.66
C THR A 229 1.35 -13.96 12.52
N LEU A 230 2.24 -13.36 11.74
CA LEU A 230 1.85 -12.60 10.55
C LEU A 230 1.20 -13.50 9.49
N TRP A 231 1.70 -14.75 9.32
CA TRP A 231 1.07 -15.71 8.41
C TRP A 231 -0.37 -16.03 8.86
N GLU A 232 -0.55 -16.38 10.12
CA GLU A 232 -1.87 -16.66 10.71
C GLU A 232 -2.82 -15.47 10.55
N LEU A 233 -2.30 -14.24 10.72
CA LEU A 233 -3.07 -13.00 10.56
C LEU A 233 -3.60 -12.82 9.13
N THR A 234 -2.88 -13.29 8.09
CA THR A 234 -3.38 -13.23 6.71
C THR A 234 -4.65 -14.08 6.54
N GLY A 235 -4.75 -15.18 7.27
CA GLY A 235 -5.81 -16.17 7.15
C GLY A 235 -5.77 -16.97 5.85
N LEU A 236 -4.67 -16.91 5.12
CA LEU A 236 -4.45 -17.68 3.89
C LEU A 236 -3.97 -19.09 4.21
N ILE A 237 -4.22 -20.01 3.28
CA ILE A 237 -3.61 -21.33 3.26
C ILE A 237 -2.43 -21.35 2.28
N ARG A 238 -1.41 -22.16 2.57
CA ARG A 238 -0.28 -22.38 1.70
C ARG A 238 -0.39 -23.74 1.05
N VAL A 239 -0.24 -23.78 -0.26
CA VAL A 239 -0.13 -25.01 -1.02
C VAL A 239 1.19 -25.01 -1.81
N TRP A 240 1.76 -26.17 -2.06
CA TRP A 240 2.97 -26.32 -2.85
C TRP A 240 2.62 -26.84 -4.23
N LEU A 241 2.97 -26.06 -5.25
CA LEU A 241 2.89 -26.46 -6.65
C LEU A 241 4.31 -26.79 -7.11
N ARG A 242 4.66 -28.08 -7.13
CA ARG A 242 6.05 -28.55 -7.26
C ARG A 242 6.91 -28.01 -6.10
N GLU A 243 7.83 -27.09 -6.40
CA GLU A 243 8.75 -26.49 -5.42
C GLU A 243 8.35 -25.06 -5.00
N GLU A 244 7.29 -24.51 -5.60
CA GLU A 244 6.85 -23.15 -5.33
C GLU A 244 5.66 -23.12 -4.35
N ALA A 245 5.80 -22.34 -3.28
CA ALA A 245 4.72 -22.08 -2.34
C ALA A 245 3.76 -21.04 -2.91
N GLN A 246 2.46 -21.37 -2.94
CA GLN A 246 1.38 -20.49 -3.33
C GLN A 246 0.45 -20.24 -2.15
N ALA A 247 -0.02 -19.01 -2.01
CA ALA A 247 -1.03 -18.66 -1.03
C ALA A 247 -2.41 -18.61 -1.67
N LEU A 248 -3.38 -19.19 -1.01
CA LEU A 248 -4.77 -19.25 -1.47
C LEU A 248 -5.70 -18.87 -0.31
N GLU A 249 -6.92 -18.47 -0.65
CA GLU A 249 -7.97 -18.29 0.34
C GLU A 249 -8.42 -19.66 0.91
N PRO A 250 -8.85 -19.73 2.17
CA PRO A 250 -9.46 -20.93 2.73
C PRO A 250 -10.67 -21.38 1.89
N GLY A 251 -10.74 -22.66 1.60
CA GLY A 251 -11.78 -23.20 0.73
C GLY A 251 -11.45 -23.21 -0.75
N ALA A 252 -10.26 -22.73 -1.13
CA ALA A 252 -9.77 -22.81 -2.51
C ALA A 252 -9.65 -24.25 -2.98
N THR A 253 -9.85 -24.46 -4.27
CA THR A 253 -9.85 -25.76 -4.94
C THR A 253 -8.61 -25.95 -5.81
N VAL A 254 -8.45 -27.15 -6.38
CA VAL A 254 -7.39 -27.47 -7.34
C VAL A 254 -7.44 -26.51 -8.53
N VAL A 255 -8.62 -26.11 -9.01
CA VAL A 255 -8.76 -25.12 -10.10
C VAL A 255 -8.22 -23.75 -9.69
N ASP A 256 -8.45 -23.34 -8.45
CA ASP A 256 -7.95 -22.07 -7.95
C ASP A 256 -6.43 -22.09 -7.86
N ALA A 257 -5.84 -23.19 -7.39
CA ALA A 257 -4.40 -23.40 -7.41
C ALA A 257 -3.81 -23.40 -8.83
N ALA A 258 -4.45 -24.07 -9.78
CA ALA A 258 -4.01 -24.06 -11.18
C ALA A 258 -4.07 -22.65 -11.79
N ARG A 259 -5.05 -21.83 -11.41
CA ARG A 259 -5.23 -20.44 -11.87
C ARG A 259 -4.10 -19.53 -11.42
N THR A 260 -3.45 -19.79 -10.27
CA THR A 260 -2.29 -19.01 -9.84
C THR A 260 -1.07 -19.18 -10.75
N ILE A 261 -0.98 -20.29 -11.47
CA ILE A 261 0.09 -20.54 -12.44
C ILE A 261 -0.29 -19.91 -13.79
N HIS A 262 -1.42 -20.33 -14.37
CA HIS A 262 -1.89 -19.82 -15.64
C HIS A 262 -3.39 -20.10 -15.84
N HIS A 263 -4.09 -19.17 -16.48
CA HIS A 263 -5.53 -19.29 -16.75
C HIS A 263 -5.87 -20.53 -17.60
N GLU A 264 -5.08 -20.81 -18.64
CA GLU A 264 -5.30 -21.98 -19.51
C GLU A 264 -5.12 -23.30 -18.74
N LEU A 265 -4.19 -23.35 -17.79
CA LEU A 265 -4.01 -24.51 -16.93
C LEU A 265 -5.26 -24.76 -16.08
N ALA A 266 -5.87 -23.72 -15.54
CA ALA A 266 -7.12 -23.83 -14.79
C ALA A 266 -8.29 -24.31 -15.64
N GLU A 267 -8.34 -23.96 -16.94
CA GLU A 267 -9.38 -24.41 -17.86
C GLU A 267 -9.20 -25.88 -18.25
N SER A 268 -7.96 -26.30 -18.50
CA SER A 268 -7.62 -27.63 -19.02
C SER A 268 -7.38 -28.68 -17.94
N CYS A 269 -7.14 -28.29 -16.67
CA CYS A 269 -6.84 -29.27 -15.62
C CYS A 269 -8.03 -30.21 -15.35
N ALA A 270 -7.75 -31.51 -15.29
CA ALA A 270 -8.73 -32.54 -14.94
C ALA A 270 -8.77 -32.79 -13.41
N GLY A 271 -7.73 -32.37 -12.68
CA GLY A 271 -7.57 -32.56 -11.26
C GLY A 271 -6.11 -32.45 -10.84
N ALA A 272 -5.76 -33.05 -9.70
CA ALA A 272 -4.40 -33.09 -9.20
C ALA A 272 -4.10 -34.40 -8.48
N ARG A 273 -2.81 -34.69 -8.29
CA ARG A 273 -2.32 -35.58 -7.23
C ARG A 273 -2.00 -34.75 -6.02
N VAL A 274 -2.60 -35.06 -4.89
CA VAL A 274 -2.45 -34.29 -3.64
C VAL A 274 -1.75 -35.16 -2.60
N THR A 275 -0.76 -34.57 -1.95
CA THR A 275 -0.11 -35.10 -0.76
C THR A 275 -0.21 -34.04 0.34
N GLY A 276 -0.90 -34.34 1.41
CA GLY A 276 -1.07 -33.39 2.51
C GLY A 276 -2.34 -33.59 3.30
N PRO A 277 -2.74 -32.60 4.12
CA PRO A 277 -3.85 -32.74 5.05
C PRO A 277 -5.22 -32.95 4.41
N SER A 278 -5.45 -32.49 3.17
CA SER A 278 -6.71 -32.70 2.47
C SER A 278 -6.84 -34.08 1.81
N ALA A 279 -5.72 -34.80 1.68
CA ALA A 279 -5.67 -36.10 1.07
C ALA A 279 -5.75 -37.24 2.10
N LYS A 280 -6.41 -38.36 1.77
CA LYS A 280 -6.47 -39.55 2.62
C LYS A 280 -5.15 -40.34 2.65
N PHE A 281 -4.36 -40.23 1.59
CA PHE A 281 -3.03 -40.84 1.46
C PHE A 281 -2.17 -40.05 0.47
N ALA A 282 -0.87 -40.20 0.58
CA ALA A 282 0.08 -39.47 -0.27
C ALA A 282 -0.13 -39.76 -1.75
N GLY A 283 -0.16 -38.71 -2.60
CA GLY A 283 -0.36 -38.82 -4.04
C GLY A 283 -1.79 -39.19 -4.46
N GLN A 284 -2.76 -38.97 -3.59
CA GLN A 284 -4.18 -39.21 -3.90
C GLN A 284 -4.60 -38.42 -5.14
N ARG A 285 -5.18 -39.08 -6.13
CA ARG A 285 -5.77 -38.40 -7.28
C ARG A 285 -7.14 -37.83 -6.90
N VAL A 286 -7.32 -36.53 -7.13
CA VAL A 286 -8.54 -35.78 -6.81
C VAL A 286 -9.05 -35.01 -8.02
N GLY A 287 -10.35 -34.69 -8.04
CA GLY A 287 -10.93 -33.87 -9.08
C GLY A 287 -10.60 -32.38 -8.92
N ARG A 288 -10.95 -31.60 -9.94
CA ARG A 288 -10.68 -30.17 -10.01
C ARG A 288 -11.33 -29.33 -8.89
N ASP A 289 -12.46 -29.79 -8.34
CA ASP A 289 -13.23 -29.10 -7.30
C ASP A 289 -12.85 -29.56 -5.88
N HIS A 290 -11.79 -30.36 -5.74
CA HIS A 290 -11.30 -30.79 -4.44
C HIS A 290 -10.78 -29.59 -3.64
N VAL A 291 -11.31 -29.42 -2.43
CA VAL A 291 -10.93 -28.33 -1.51
C VAL A 291 -9.58 -28.63 -0.87
N LEU A 292 -8.70 -27.66 -0.92
CA LEU A 292 -7.32 -27.78 -0.45
C LEU A 292 -7.18 -27.34 1.01
N ALA A 293 -6.16 -27.83 1.67
CA ALA A 293 -5.79 -27.49 3.04
C ALA A 293 -4.37 -26.90 3.11
N ASP A 294 -4.08 -26.17 4.20
CA ASP A 294 -2.74 -25.61 4.43
C ASP A 294 -1.69 -26.74 4.51
N GLY A 295 -0.64 -26.63 3.71
CA GLY A 295 0.42 -27.62 3.63
C GLY A 295 0.26 -28.68 2.55
N ASP A 296 -0.80 -28.65 1.73
CA ASP A 296 -0.95 -29.57 0.62
C ASP A 296 0.15 -29.37 -0.44
N VAL A 297 0.62 -30.47 -1.00
CA VAL A 297 1.54 -30.51 -2.15
C VAL A 297 0.77 -31.05 -3.36
N LEU A 298 0.79 -30.32 -4.47
CA LEU A 298 -0.03 -30.56 -5.64
C LEU A 298 0.83 -30.84 -6.89
N GLU A 299 0.42 -31.84 -7.64
CA GLU A 299 0.83 -32.09 -9.03
C GLU A 299 -0.41 -32.03 -9.90
N ILE A 300 -0.57 -30.94 -10.65
CA ILE A 300 -1.73 -30.73 -11.56
C ILE A 300 -1.68 -31.74 -12.71
N ILE A 301 -2.82 -32.34 -13.09
CA ILE A 301 -2.98 -33.34 -14.15
C ILE A 301 -4.10 -32.97 -15.12
#